data_72202a53dffe6e6c6cc11505a0955b4f
#
_entry.id   72202a53dffe6e6c6cc11505a0955b4f
#
_cell.length_a   1.000
_cell.length_b   1.000
_cell.length_c   1.000
_cell.angle_alpha   90.00
_cell.angle_beta   90.00
_cell.angle_gamma   90.00
#
_symmetry.space_group_name_H-M   'P 1'
#
loop_
_entity.id
_entity.type
_entity.pdbx_description
1 polymer ?
#
loop_
_entity_poly.entity_id
_entity_poly.type
_entity_poly.pdbx_seq_one_letter_code
_entity_poly.pdbx_strand_id
1 'polypeptide(L)'
;MVSALVLSLALASPALVASAPGEPAAAGQTSDYHGRVVCLDPAGQRQACGPAARRFALETGDGKLHPFLASDPLAAIFEDPRVRGQEVVVKARPHPDGAVEIVKVYSVKQGKLHDVHYYCEVCNITAYAPGLCPCCRREMELKETPVP
;
A
#
# COMPACT_ATOMS: atom_id res chain seq x y z
N MET A 1 -73.08 -16.02 -28.62
CA MET A 1 -72.01 -15.02 -28.89
C MET A 1 -71.16 -14.92 -27.62
N VAL A 2 -70.01 -15.59 -27.60
CA VAL A 2 -69.12 -15.66 -26.44
C VAL A 2 -67.82 -15.02 -26.89
N SER A 3 -67.51 -13.82 -26.35
CA SER A 3 -66.26 -13.13 -26.59
C SER A 3 -65.19 -13.66 -25.63
N ALA A 4 -64.13 -14.28 -26.18
CA ALA A 4 -62.98 -14.73 -25.43
C ALA A 4 -61.96 -13.55 -25.30
N LEU A 5 -61.69 -13.15 -24.07
CA LEU A 5 -60.68 -12.16 -23.72
C LEU A 5 -59.32 -12.86 -23.57
N VAL A 6 -58.40 -12.59 -24.48
CA VAL A 6 -57.01 -13.15 -24.38
C VAL A 6 -56.19 -12.19 -23.56
N LEU A 7 -55.76 -12.66 -22.35
CA LEU A 7 -54.88 -11.92 -21.43
C LEU A 7 -53.42 -12.25 -21.79
N SER A 8 -52.72 -11.32 -22.43
CA SER A 8 -51.30 -11.47 -22.73
C SER A 8 -50.46 -11.13 -21.51
N LEU A 9 -49.78 -12.13 -20.95
CA LEU A 9 -48.82 -12.01 -19.84
C LEU A 9 -47.45 -11.63 -20.41
N ALA A 10 -47.02 -10.39 -20.21
CA ALA A 10 -45.68 -9.95 -20.56
C ALA A 10 -44.70 -10.40 -19.46
N LEU A 11 -43.82 -11.33 -19.80
CA LEU A 11 -42.68 -11.74 -18.97
C LEU A 11 -41.56 -10.70 -19.06
N ALA A 12 -41.42 -9.91 -18.01
CA ALA A 12 -40.27 -9.03 -17.86
C ALA A 12 -39.04 -9.85 -17.38
N SER A 13 -38.04 -10.02 -18.22
CA SER A 13 -36.76 -10.63 -17.86
C SER A 13 -35.92 -9.62 -17.08
N PRO A 14 -35.37 -9.98 -15.90
CA PRO A 14 -34.40 -9.14 -15.21
C PRO A 14 -33.07 -9.20 -15.97
N ALA A 15 -32.59 -8.05 -16.44
CA ALA A 15 -31.25 -7.89 -16.99
C ALA A 15 -30.22 -8.08 -15.85
N LEU A 16 -29.43 -9.14 -15.91
CA LEU A 16 -28.23 -9.31 -15.11
C LEU A 16 -27.23 -8.23 -15.52
N VAL A 17 -27.05 -7.24 -14.65
CA VAL A 17 -25.92 -6.30 -14.76
C VAL A 17 -24.66 -7.07 -14.39
N ALA A 18 -23.93 -7.54 -15.39
CA ALA A 18 -22.59 -8.07 -15.21
C ALA A 18 -21.67 -6.93 -14.78
N SER A 19 -21.20 -6.97 -13.52
CA SER A 19 -20.12 -6.08 -13.07
C SER A 19 -18.89 -6.39 -13.92
N ALA A 20 -18.44 -5.39 -14.68
CA ALA A 20 -17.22 -5.48 -15.46
C ALA A 20 -16.02 -5.76 -14.52
N PRO A 21 -15.12 -6.71 -14.83
CA PRO A 21 -13.88 -6.86 -14.12
C PRO A 21 -13.09 -5.56 -14.24
N GLY A 22 -12.64 -5.03 -13.08
CA GLY A 22 -11.87 -3.77 -13.04
C GLY A 22 -10.71 -3.84 -14.02
N GLU A 23 -10.57 -2.80 -14.82
CA GLU A 23 -9.48 -2.64 -15.77
C GLU A 23 -8.14 -2.82 -15.07
N PRO A 24 -7.22 -3.65 -15.60
CA PRO A 24 -5.88 -3.74 -15.04
C PRO A 24 -5.23 -2.37 -15.13
N ALA A 25 -4.80 -1.83 -13.98
CA ALA A 25 -4.09 -0.56 -13.93
C ALA A 25 -2.93 -0.60 -14.92
N ALA A 26 -2.89 0.37 -15.85
CA ALA A 26 -1.89 0.44 -16.90
C ALA A 26 -0.48 0.41 -16.29
N ALA A 27 0.36 -0.49 -16.77
CA ALA A 27 1.74 -0.61 -16.35
C ALA A 27 2.45 0.77 -16.45
N GLY A 28 2.89 1.32 -15.31
CA GLY A 28 3.56 2.62 -15.23
C GLY A 28 2.82 3.71 -14.46
N GLN A 29 1.51 3.58 -14.21
CA GLN A 29 0.78 4.55 -13.39
C GLN A 29 0.98 4.28 -11.90
N THR A 30 1.25 5.35 -11.15
CA THR A 30 1.30 5.27 -9.68
C THR A 30 -0.09 5.48 -9.10
N SER A 31 -0.40 4.75 -8.03
CA SER A 31 -1.60 4.93 -7.23
C SER A 31 -1.23 5.14 -5.77
N ASP A 32 -2.08 5.85 -5.05
CA ASP A 32 -1.91 6.06 -3.61
C ASP A 32 -2.73 5.01 -2.85
N TYR A 33 -2.06 4.26 -1.99
CA TYR A 33 -2.64 3.24 -1.14
C TYR A 33 -2.61 3.71 0.30
N HIS A 34 -3.76 3.75 0.96
CA HIS A 34 -3.90 4.16 2.36
C HIS A 34 -4.07 2.93 3.25
N GLY A 35 -3.32 2.83 4.33
CA GLY A 35 -3.47 1.71 5.23
C GLY A 35 -2.40 1.60 6.30
N ARG A 36 -2.22 0.36 6.80
CA ARG A 36 -1.21 0.01 7.79
C ARG A 36 -0.31 -1.10 7.26
N VAL A 37 0.94 -1.04 7.64
CA VAL A 37 1.91 -2.06 7.21
C VAL A 37 1.81 -3.28 8.13
N VAL A 38 1.75 -4.44 7.51
CA VAL A 38 1.76 -5.75 8.18
C VAL A 38 2.97 -6.56 7.72
N CYS A 39 3.40 -7.49 8.57
CA CYS A 39 4.49 -8.39 8.25
C CYS A 39 3.97 -9.68 7.63
N LEU A 40 4.72 -10.17 6.65
CA LEU A 40 4.42 -11.42 5.95
C LEU A 40 5.48 -12.46 6.24
N ASP A 41 5.07 -13.71 6.33
CA ASP A 41 5.95 -14.87 6.33
C ASP A 41 6.49 -15.18 4.91
N PRO A 42 7.39 -16.16 4.74
CA PRO A 42 7.89 -16.56 3.43
C PRO A 42 6.81 -17.05 2.46
N ALA A 43 5.67 -17.54 2.96
CA ALA A 43 4.52 -17.97 2.17
C ALA A 43 3.58 -16.81 1.80
N GLY A 44 3.88 -15.57 2.25
CA GLY A 44 3.08 -14.38 1.96
C GLY A 44 1.86 -14.22 2.88
N GLN A 45 1.79 -14.98 3.97
CA GLN A 45 0.70 -14.88 4.95
C GLN A 45 1.06 -13.87 6.04
N ARG A 46 0.03 -13.23 6.61
CA ARG A 46 0.22 -12.30 7.72
C ARG A 46 0.81 -13.02 8.93
N GLN A 47 1.82 -12.41 9.52
CA GLN A 47 2.42 -12.85 10.78
C GLN A 47 2.68 -11.68 11.72
N ALA A 48 3.00 -11.99 12.98
CA ALA A 48 3.48 -10.98 13.92
C ALA A 48 4.81 -10.39 13.45
N CYS A 49 4.94 -9.07 13.55
CA CYS A 49 6.17 -8.37 13.19
C CYS A 49 7.24 -8.59 14.26
N GLY A 50 8.25 -9.38 13.94
CA GLY A 50 9.45 -9.55 14.75
C GLY A 50 10.63 -8.68 14.26
N PRO A 51 11.76 -8.67 14.99
CA PRO A 51 12.95 -7.89 14.61
C PRO A 51 13.61 -8.38 13.32
N ALA A 52 13.33 -9.62 12.91
CA ALA A 52 13.84 -10.22 11.67
C ALA A 52 12.87 -10.11 10.50
N ALA A 53 11.73 -9.42 10.65
CA ALA A 53 10.78 -9.26 9.57
C ALA A 53 11.39 -8.46 8.41
N ARG A 54 11.31 -9.02 7.21
CA ARG A 54 11.85 -8.43 5.96
C ARG A 54 10.83 -8.41 4.83
N ARG A 55 9.66 -9.00 5.04
CA ARG A 55 8.57 -9.00 4.06
C ARG A 55 7.39 -8.26 4.63
N PHE A 56 6.92 -7.30 3.88
CA PHE A 56 5.85 -6.41 4.30
C PHE A 56 4.77 -6.30 3.23
N ALA A 57 3.56 -5.99 3.67
CA ALA A 57 2.46 -5.60 2.80
C ALA A 57 1.74 -4.40 3.40
N LEU A 58 1.09 -3.63 2.56
CA LEU A 58 0.12 -2.65 3.02
C LEU A 58 -1.26 -3.33 3.11
N GLU A 59 -1.90 -3.21 4.25
CA GLU A 59 -3.30 -3.55 4.44
C GLU A 59 -4.15 -2.30 4.36
N THR A 60 -4.99 -2.23 3.33
CA THR A 60 -5.93 -1.13 3.11
C THR A 60 -7.18 -1.27 3.97
N GLY A 61 -7.96 -0.19 4.11
CA GLY A 61 -9.13 -0.15 4.99
C GLY A 61 -10.24 -1.16 4.63
N ASP A 62 -10.24 -1.69 3.41
CA ASP A 62 -11.10 -2.79 2.95
C ASP A 62 -10.56 -4.19 3.31
N GLY A 63 -9.41 -4.26 4.01
CA GLY A 63 -8.76 -5.51 4.41
C GLY A 63 -7.92 -6.17 3.31
N LYS A 64 -7.78 -5.54 2.15
CA LYS A 64 -6.95 -6.07 1.07
C LYS A 64 -5.47 -5.90 1.39
N LEU A 65 -4.69 -6.96 1.11
CA LEU A 65 -3.23 -6.93 1.24
C LEU A 65 -2.59 -6.60 -0.11
N HIS A 66 -1.68 -5.63 -0.08
CA HIS A 66 -0.82 -5.26 -1.20
C HIS A 66 0.63 -5.56 -0.81
N PRO A 67 1.16 -6.75 -1.14
CA PRO A 67 2.54 -7.11 -0.83
C PRO A 67 3.51 -6.16 -1.55
N PHE A 68 4.55 -5.72 -0.85
CA PHE A 68 5.64 -5.00 -1.50
C PHE A 68 6.58 -5.96 -2.21
N LEU A 69 7.18 -5.53 -3.31
CA LEU A 69 8.20 -6.32 -3.99
C LEU A 69 9.33 -6.68 -3.02
N ALA A 70 9.74 -7.94 -3.01
CA ALA A 70 10.77 -8.43 -2.10
C ALA A 70 12.14 -7.74 -2.30
N SER A 71 12.39 -7.25 -3.51
CA SER A 71 13.61 -6.52 -3.89
C SER A 71 13.49 -4.99 -3.78
N ASP A 72 12.37 -4.48 -3.29
CA ASP A 72 12.14 -3.04 -3.19
C ASP A 72 12.98 -2.43 -2.06
N PRO A 73 13.98 -1.58 -2.38
CA PRO A 73 14.84 -0.97 -1.35
C PRO A 73 14.07 -0.03 -0.42
N LEU A 74 12.95 0.56 -0.88
CA LEU A 74 12.14 1.45 -0.05
C LEU A 74 11.33 0.69 1.01
N ALA A 75 11.11 -0.62 0.82
CA ALA A 75 10.44 -1.45 1.83
C ALA A 75 11.25 -1.55 3.14
N ALA A 76 12.58 -1.32 3.09
CA ALA A 76 13.44 -1.30 4.27
C ALA A 76 13.03 -0.22 5.30
N ILE A 77 12.33 0.83 4.91
CA ILE A 77 11.80 1.85 5.83
C ILE A 77 10.87 1.24 6.89
N PHE A 78 10.20 0.14 6.56
CA PHE A 78 9.27 -0.57 7.44
C PHE A 78 9.98 -1.55 8.40
N GLU A 79 11.28 -1.69 8.34
CA GLU A 79 12.07 -2.35 9.39
C GLU A 79 11.99 -1.55 10.70
N ASP A 80 11.84 -0.22 10.60
CA ASP A 80 11.61 0.62 11.76
C ASP A 80 10.17 0.48 12.29
N PRO A 81 9.99 -0.01 13.54
CA PRO A 81 8.67 -0.16 14.14
C PRO A 81 7.93 1.17 14.32
N ARG A 82 8.65 2.29 14.41
CA ARG A 82 8.05 3.62 14.53
C ARG A 82 7.30 4.01 13.25
N VAL A 83 7.83 3.66 12.07
CA VAL A 83 7.18 3.90 10.78
C VAL A 83 6.09 2.86 10.54
N ARG A 84 6.41 1.57 10.74
CA ARG A 84 5.48 0.45 10.54
C ARG A 84 4.22 0.54 11.40
N GLY A 85 4.32 1.07 12.61
CA GLY A 85 3.21 1.19 13.56
C GLY A 85 2.21 2.30 13.24
N GLN A 86 2.50 3.15 12.27
CA GLN A 86 1.66 4.30 11.90
C GLN A 86 0.69 3.95 10.76
N GLU A 87 -0.30 4.81 10.57
CA GLU A 87 -1.05 4.86 9.32
C GLU A 87 -0.17 5.53 8.26
N VAL A 88 -0.12 4.94 7.07
CA VAL A 88 0.72 5.42 5.98
C VAL A 88 -0.06 5.56 4.68
N VAL A 89 0.41 6.44 3.83
CA VAL A 89 0.06 6.50 2.42
C VAL A 89 1.27 6.09 1.63
N VAL A 90 1.12 5.03 0.84
CA VAL A 90 2.18 4.52 -0.03
C VAL A 90 1.81 4.84 -1.47
N LYS A 91 2.58 5.69 -2.11
CA LYS A 91 2.53 5.86 -3.57
C LYS A 91 3.28 4.71 -4.20
N ALA A 92 2.61 3.88 -4.98
CA ALA A 92 3.20 2.68 -5.55
C ALA A 92 2.73 2.40 -6.98
N ARG A 93 3.49 1.59 -7.71
CA ARG A 93 3.12 1.05 -9.02
C ARG A 93 2.67 -0.40 -8.86
N PRO A 94 1.53 -0.78 -9.43
CA PRO A 94 1.16 -2.20 -9.47
C PRO A 94 2.14 -2.99 -10.35
N HIS A 95 2.50 -4.18 -9.86
CA HIS A 95 3.35 -5.14 -10.57
C HIS A 95 2.50 -6.30 -11.08
N PRO A 96 2.87 -6.95 -12.21
CA PRO A 96 2.08 -8.03 -12.81
C PRO A 96 1.85 -9.26 -11.92
N ASP A 97 2.71 -9.51 -10.93
CA ASP A 97 2.59 -10.60 -9.96
C ASP A 97 1.64 -10.30 -8.78
N GLY A 98 0.98 -9.14 -8.81
CA GLY A 98 0.07 -8.69 -7.76
C GLY A 98 0.75 -7.96 -6.59
N ALA A 99 2.08 -7.86 -6.59
CA ALA A 99 2.82 -7.00 -5.66
C ALA A 99 2.75 -5.52 -6.07
N VAL A 100 3.26 -4.64 -5.25
CA VAL A 100 3.41 -3.21 -5.57
C VAL A 100 4.85 -2.77 -5.35
N GLU A 101 5.36 -1.94 -6.27
CA GLU A 101 6.65 -1.28 -6.18
C GLU A 101 6.46 0.09 -5.52
N ILE A 102 7.15 0.34 -4.42
CA ILE A 102 7.04 1.59 -3.67
C ILE A 102 7.75 2.71 -4.45
N VAL A 103 7.06 3.83 -4.61
CA VAL A 103 7.64 5.06 -5.17
C VAL A 103 7.91 6.06 -4.05
N LYS A 104 7.01 6.14 -3.08
CA LYS A 104 7.12 7.07 -1.94
C LYS A 104 6.28 6.60 -0.77
N VAL A 105 6.75 6.87 0.44
CA VAL A 105 6.04 6.60 1.68
C VAL A 105 5.80 7.90 2.42
N TYR A 106 4.55 8.08 2.87
CA TYR A 106 4.16 9.17 3.75
C TYR A 106 3.55 8.58 5.03
N SER A 107 3.85 9.14 6.18
CA SER A 107 3.08 8.89 7.39
C SER A 107 1.90 9.84 7.48
N VAL A 108 0.81 9.40 8.14
CA VAL A 108 -0.38 10.22 8.37
C VAL A 108 -0.41 10.63 9.83
N LYS A 109 -0.33 11.93 10.09
CA LYS A 109 -0.42 12.52 11.43
C LYS A 109 -1.49 13.59 11.45
N GLN A 110 -2.51 13.42 12.29
CA GLN A 110 -3.63 14.37 12.39
C GLN A 110 -4.28 14.66 11.02
N GLY A 111 -4.40 13.62 10.17
CA GLY A 111 -4.97 13.75 8.82
C GLY A 111 -4.07 14.44 7.79
N LYS A 112 -2.81 14.74 8.12
CA LYS A 112 -1.85 15.37 7.22
C LYS A 112 -0.75 14.40 6.83
N LEU A 113 -0.29 14.51 5.58
CA LEU A 113 0.83 13.72 5.06
C LEU A 113 2.16 14.30 5.53
N HIS A 114 3.07 13.41 5.92
CA HIS A 114 4.44 13.76 6.27
C HIS A 114 5.38 12.88 5.45
N ASP A 115 6.35 13.49 4.79
CA ASP A 115 7.44 12.79 4.11
C ASP A 115 8.33 12.09 5.13
N VAL A 116 8.53 10.79 4.97
CA VAL A 116 9.30 9.95 5.89
C VAL A 116 10.67 9.66 5.31
N HIS A 117 11.71 10.02 6.03
CA HIS A 117 13.11 9.75 5.66
C HIS A 117 14.01 9.72 6.89
N TYR A 118 15.24 9.23 6.71
CA TYR A 118 16.30 9.30 7.70
C TYR A 118 17.31 10.34 7.30
N TYR A 119 17.81 11.09 8.28
CA TYR A 119 18.70 12.22 8.04
C TYR A 119 19.92 12.19 8.96
N CYS A 120 21.09 12.43 8.42
CA CYS A 120 22.32 12.64 9.16
C CYS A 120 22.69 14.11 9.15
N GLU A 121 22.56 14.79 10.28
CA GLU A 121 22.87 16.22 10.40
C GLU A 121 24.36 16.53 10.19
N VAL A 122 25.25 15.58 10.56
CA VAL A 122 26.71 15.78 10.44
C VAL A 122 27.15 15.77 8.98
N CYS A 123 26.58 14.86 8.17
CA CYS A 123 27.00 14.66 6.78
C CYS A 123 26.02 15.24 5.76
N ASN A 124 24.86 15.76 6.23
CA ASN A 124 23.78 16.26 5.39
C ASN A 124 23.31 15.22 4.36
N ILE A 125 23.17 13.95 4.82
CA ILE A 125 22.76 12.82 3.97
C ILE A 125 21.36 12.40 4.34
N THR A 126 20.50 12.19 3.33
CA THR A 126 19.17 11.60 3.45
C THR A 126 19.20 10.16 2.96
N ALA A 127 18.48 9.26 3.68
CA ALA A 127 18.26 7.87 3.30
C ALA A 127 16.80 7.47 3.55
N TYR A 128 16.36 6.38 2.93
CA TYR A 128 15.00 5.83 3.10
C TYR A 128 15.01 4.45 3.79
N ALA A 129 16.08 4.14 4.49
CA ALA A 129 16.20 2.95 5.34
C ALA A 129 16.80 3.35 6.68
N PRO A 130 16.39 2.71 7.79
CA PRO A 130 17.02 2.90 9.09
C PRO A 130 18.47 2.40 9.07
N GLY A 131 19.31 2.96 9.94
CA GLY A 131 20.66 2.47 10.11
C GLY A 131 21.72 3.55 10.29
N LEU A 132 22.96 3.17 10.04
CA LEU A 132 24.11 4.06 10.23
C LEU A 132 24.38 4.87 8.96
N CYS A 133 24.73 6.13 9.15
CA CYS A 133 25.17 6.99 8.06
C CYS A 133 26.38 6.36 7.34
N PRO A 134 26.34 6.24 6.01
CA PRO A 134 27.43 5.64 5.25
C PRO A 134 28.75 6.42 5.33
N CYS A 135 28.67 7.71 5.67
CA CYS A 135 29.82 8.60 5.79
C CYS A 135 30.45 8.57 7.20
N CYS A 136 29.71 9.00 8.22
CA CYS A 136 30.26 9.18 9.58
C CYS A 136 29.93 8.01 10.55
N ARG A 137 29.17 7.02 10.12
CA ARG A 137 28.77 5.83 10.89
C ARG A 137 27.94 6.14 12.14
N ARG A 138 27.42 7.35 12.29
CA ARG A 138 26.44 7.68 13.32
C ARG A 138 25.07 7.19 12.92
N GLU A 139 24.23 6.88 13.90
CA GLU A 139 22.83 6.54 13.68
C GLU A 139 22.12 7.71 13.00
N MET A 140 21.32 7.40 11.97
CA MET A 140 20.53 8.40 11.26
C MET A 140 19.19 8.61 11.97
N GLU A 141 18.76 9.86 12.03
CA GLU A 141 17.54 10.25 12.72
C GLU A 141 16.33 10.14 11.79
N LEU A 142 15.25 9.53 12.27
CA LEU A 142 13.96 9.53 11.57
C LEU A 142 13.39 10.94 11.55
N LYS A 143 13.12 11.45 10.37
CA LYS A 143 12.44 12.74 10.13
C LYS A 143 11.10 12.48 9.44
N GLU A 144 10.11 13.22 9.86
CA GLU A 144 8.76 13.21 9.28
C GLU A 144 8.36 14.67 9.05
N THR A 145 8.53 15.09 7.81
CA THR A 145 8.35 16.51 7.42
C THR A 145 6.97 16.72 6.79
N PRO A 146 6.16 17.68 7.27
CA PRO A 146 4.85 17.96 6.68
C PRO A 146 4.97 18.23 5.18
N VAL A 147 4.08 17.62 4.40
CA VAL A 147 3.94 17.90 2.97
C VAL A 147 2.96 19.07 2.82
N PRO A 148 3.28 20.07 1.99
CA PRO A 148 2.40 21.22 1.75
C PRO A 148 1.04 20.85 1.19
#